data_dc0e4431db2b8bef52eedb90b5629097
#
_entry.id   dc0e4431db2b8bef52eedb90b5629097
#
_cell.length_a   1.000
_cell.length_b   1.000
_cell.length_c   1.000
_cell.angle_alpha   90.00
_cell.angle_beta   90.00
_cell.angle_gamma   90.00
#
_symmetry.space_group_name_H-M   'P 1'
#
loop_
_entity.id
_entity.type
_entity.pdbx_description
1 polymer ?
#
loop_
_entity_poly.entity_id
_entity_poly.type
_entity_poly.pdbx_seq_one_letter_code
_entity_poly.pdbx_strand_id
1 'polypeptide(L)'
;MSTRSLRFSPEENELTQEAVLINASASCYEGDWPSIPHTHAFTELFYVRDGKGEFVIEDQIFSISKDDLIIVNPHILHTELSKGTPPLSYFTVGVDGICFSFDDHREFQKFNCRQKKADLLFYFSSLFHELDTQSEGYEEICKHMLAILITLLRRITDSGFRLVPSQHPSKECAAIKRYLDANYSEDITLNTLSQLSHLNKYYLSHEFTKYYGISPINYLNQRRIDVCKELLENSDYDISDIAHLTGFSSQSYLSQSFRRYCNTTAGSYRREAKKKKKETDSL
;
A
#
# COMPACT_ATOMS: atom_id res chain seq x y z
N MET A 1 -20.45 23.44 44.88
CA MET A 1 -20.19 23.11 43.47
C MET A 1 -18.76 23.52 43.17
N SER A 2 -17.88 22.59 42.75
CA SER A 2 -16.54 22.95 42.30
C SER A 2 -16.56 23.00 40.77
N THR A 3 -16.28 24.14 40.16
CA THR A 3 -16.17 24.30 38.71
C THR A 3 -14.70 24.26 38.34
N ARG A 4 -14.32 23.33 37.46
CA ARG A 4 -12.98 23.25 36.88
C ARG A 4 -13.03 23.89 35.49
N SER A 5 -12.38 25.02 35.31
CA SER A 5 -12.19 25.62 33.98
C SER A 5 -10.84 25.24 33.42
N LEU A 6 -10.80 24.84 32.14
CA LEU A 6 -9.59 24.53 31.40
C LEU A 6 -9.43 25.58 30.30
N ARG A 7 -8.18 26.07 30.11
CA ARG A 7 -7.85 26.96 28.99
C ARG A 7 -7.16 26.16 27.92
N PHE A 8 -7.54 26.41 26.70
CA PHE A 8 -6.90 25.85 25.52
C PHE A 8 -5.89 26.87 24.94
N SER A 9 -4.65 26.46 24.76
CA SER A 9 -3.58 27.25 24.12
C SER A 9 -3.05 26.41 22.94
N PRO A 10 -3.41 26.72 21.71
CA PRO A 10 -2.99 25.94 20.57
C PRO A 10 -1.48 26.14 20.34
N GLU A 11 -0.75 25.03 20.25
CA GLU A 11 0.56 24.98 19.59
C GLU A 11 0.33 24.48 18.16
N GLU A 12 0.76 25.25 17.19
CA GLU A 12 0.62 24.87 15.78
C GLU A 12 1.58 23.73 15.48
N ASN A 13 1.05 22.57 15.14
CA ASN A 13 1.81 21.44 14.61
C ASN A 13 1.44 21.29 13.14
N GLU A 14 2.15 22.02 12.27
CA GLU A 14 1.87 22.12 10.83
C GLU A 14 1.93 20.76 10.11
N LEU A 15 2.82 19.87 10.51
CA LEU A 15 3.05 18.57 9.82
C LEU A 15 1.87 17.60 9.89
N THR A 16 1.04 17.65 10.94
CA THR A 16 -0.18 16.82 10.99
C THR A 16 -1.23 17.25 9.96
N GLN A 17 -1.17 18.49 9.48
CA GLN A 17 -2.08 19.04 8.48
C GLN A 17 -1.68 18.59 7.05
N GLU A 18 -0.44 18.18 6.85
CA GLU A 18 0.06 17.65 5.56
C GLU A 18 -0.29 16.17 5.35
N ALA A 19 -0.68 15.46 6.40
CA ALA A 19 -1.06 14.06 6.33
C ALA A 19 -2.34 13.86 5.53
N VAL A 20 -2.27 13.08 4.47
CA VAL A 20 -3.37 12.76 3.56
C VAL A 20 -3.72 11.28 3.68
N LEU A 21 -4.98 10.96 3.95
CA LEU A 21 -5.49 9.60 3.92
C LEU A 21 -5.55 9.12 2.46
N ILE A 22 -4.85 8.03 2.14
CA ILE A 22 -4.84 7.44 0.80
C ILE A 22 -5.84 6.29 0.70
N ASN A 23 -5.76 5.36 1.65
CA ASN A 23 -6.67 4.22 1.72
C ASN A 23 -6.78 3.73 3.16
N ALA A 24 -7.77 2.89 3.40
CA ALA A 24 -7.85 2.11 4.62
C ALA A 24 -8.48 0.75 4.31
N SER A 25 -8.03 -0.31 4.97
CA SER A 25 -8.62 -1.64 4.86
C SER A 25 -8.78 -2.31 6.22
N ALA A 26 -9.83 -3.12 6.35
CA ALA A 26 -10.04 -4.01 7.48
C ALA A 26 -10.00 -5.43 6.95
N SER A 27 -9.00 -6.19 7.34
CA SER A 27 -8.76 -7.53 6.83
C SER A 27 -8.82 -8.57 7.93
N CYS A 28 -9.26 -9.77 7.56
CA CYS A 28 -9.19 -10.97 8.39
C CYS A 28 -8.67 -12.10 7.51
N TYR A 29 -7.68 -12.81 7.98
CA TYR A 29 -7.11 -13.95 7.26
C TYR A 29 -8.14 -15.06 7.13
N GLU A 30 -8.45 -15.46 5.91
CA GLU A 30 -9.32 -16.59 5.58
C GLU A 30 -8.54 -17.60 4.74
N GLY A 31 -8.27 -18.80 5.33
CA GLY A 31 -7.70 -19.94 4.61
C GLY A 31 -6.37 -19.66 3.89
N ASP A 32 -6.39 -19.75 2.55
CA ASP A 32 -5.20 -19.70 1.69
C ASP A 32 -4.81 -18.29 1.25
N TRP A 33 -4.95 -17.28 2.08
CA TRP A 33 -4.54 -15.91 1.74
C TRP A 33 -3.04 -15.87 1.38
N PRO A 34 -2.69 -15.47 0.15
CA PRO A 34 -1.29 -15.43 -0.26
C PRO A 34 -0.58 -14.26 0.39
N SER A 35 0.36 -14.55 1.28
CA SER A 35 1.28 -13.55 1.85
C SER A 35 2.31 -13.14 0.81
N ILE A 36 1.96 -12.21 -0.06
CA ILE A 36 2.82 -11.74 -1.14
C ILE A 36 3.55 -10.48 -0.69
N PRO A 37 4.90 -10.49 -0.63
CA PRO A 37 5.66 -9.28 -0.33
C PRO A 37 5.33 -8.15 -1.32
N HIS A 38 5.06 -6.96 -0.79
CA HIS A 38 4.68 -5.79 -1.55
C HIS A 38 5.29 -4.51 -0.98
N THR A 39 5.24 -3.45 -1.77
CA THR A 39 5.65 -2.09 -1.35
C THR A 39 4.56 -1.10 -1.77
N HIS A 40 4.51 0.04 -1.11
CA HIS A 40 3.67 1.18 -1.53
C HIS A 40 4.40 2.51 -1.35
N ALA A 41 3.89 3.57 -1.99
CA ALA A 41 4.51 4.89 -2.01
C ALA A 41 4.05 5.81 -0.85
N PHE A 42 3.36 5.27 0.12
CA PHE A 42 2.83 5.96 1.30
C PHE A 42 3.24 5.23 2.57
N THR A 43 3.15 5.89 3.70
CA THR A 43 3.34 5.27 5.01
C THR A 43 2.13 4.41 5.35
N GLU A 44 2.34 3.18 5.82
CA GLU A 44 1.29 2.31 6.32
C GLU A 44 1.28 2.25 7.84
N LEU A 45 0.09 2.41 8.40
CA LEU A 45 -0.21 2.11 9.80
C LEU A 45 -0.95 0.77 9.85
N PHE A 46 -0.29 -0.28 10.33
CA PHE A 46 -0.83 -1.64 10.43
C PHE A 46 -1.14 -1.96 11.89
N TYR A 47 -2.42 -2.09 12.25
CA TYR A 47 -2.86 -2.37 13.62
C TYR A 47 -3.53 -3.73 13.74
N VAL A 48 -3.00 -4.60 14.60
CA VAL A 48 -3.54 -5.95 14.85
C VAL A 48 -4.74 -5.87 15.79
N ARG A 49 -5.91 -6.21 15.27
CA ARG A 49 -7.19 -6.24 16.02
C ARG A 49 -7.32 -7.49 16.87
N ASP A 50 -6.97 -8.65 16.28
CA ASP A 50 -7.04 -9.94 16.93
C ASP A 50 -6.14 -10.99 16.25
N GLY A 51 -5.93 -12.11 16.88
CA GLY A 51 -5.09 -13.18 16.35
C GLY A 51 -3.61 -13.00 16.62
N LYS A 52 -2.82 -13.86 15.96
CA LYS A 52 -1.34 -13.86 16.03
C LYS A 52 -0.78 -14.17 14.65
N GLY A 53 0.39 -13.62 14.38
CA GLY A 53 1.06 -13.84 13.11
C GLY A 53 2.53 -13.46 13.15
N GLU A 54 3.10 -13.38 11.99
CA GLU A 54 4.42 -12.82 11.74
C GLU A 54 4.30 -11.64 10.76
N PHE A 55 5.13 -10.66 10.95
CA PHE A 55 5.33 -9.57 10.01
C PHE A 55 6.74 -9.70 9.44
N VAL A 56 6.82 -9.82 8.13
CA VAL A 56 8.07 -9.95 7.39
C VAL A 56 8.34 -8.59 6.76
N ILE A 57 9.50 -8.02 7.03
CA ILE A 57 9.89 -6.72 6.49
C ILE A 57 11.37 -6.78 6.12
N GLU A 58 11.67 -6.57 4.84
CA GLU A 58 12.98 -6.83 4.28
C GLU A 58 13.47 -8.24 4.64
N ASP A 59 14.61 -8.36 5.33
CA ASP A 59 15.19 -9.62 5.79
C ASP A 59 14.84 -9.97 7.25
N GLN A 60 13.92 -9.22 7.87
CA GLN A 60 13.54 -9.40 9.28
C GLN A 60 12.17 -10.03 9.41
N ILE A 61 12.02 -10.95 10.35
CA ILE A 61 10.74 -11.57 10.72
C ILE A 61 10.52 -11.37 12.21
N PHE A 62 9.37 -10.83 12.59
CA PHE A 62 9.00 -10.69 13.99
C PHE A 62 7.54 -11.06 14.25
N SER A 63 7.29 -11.62 15.41
CA SER A 63 5.94 -12.00 15.82
C SER A 63 5.08 -10.76 16.07
N ILE A 64 3.82 -10.84 15.63
CA ILE A 64 2.78 -9.85 15.88
C ILE A 64 1.59 -10.51 16.58
N SER A 65 0.92 -9.72 17.39
CA SER A 65 -0.25 -10.16 18.16
C SER A 65 -1.20 -8.99 18.39
N LYS A 66 -2.38 -9.30 18.92
CA LYS A 66 -3.39 -8.32 19.29
C LYS A 66 -2.80 -7.11 20.02
N ASP A 67 -3.26 -5.92 19.63
CA ASP A 67 -2.84 -4.61 20.12
C ASP A 67 -1.42 -4.19 19.69
N ASP A 68 -0.75 -4.92 18.79
CA ASP A 68 0.47 -4.45 18.12
C ASP A 68 0.14 -3.50 16.97
N LEU A 69 0.92 -2.44 16.86
CA LEU A 69 0.92 -1.48 15.76
C LEU A 69 2.29 -1.53 15.08
N ILE A 70 2.29 -1.64 13.77
CA ILE A 70 3.48 -1.51 12.95
C ILE A 70 3.31 -0.26 12.08
N ILE A 71 4.32 0.60 12.06
CA ILE A 71 4.41 1.74 11.15
C ILE A 71 5.48 1.42 10.15
N VAL A 72 5.15 1.45 8.86
CA VAL A 72 6.06 1.17 7.74
C VAL A 72 6.10 2.40 6.84
N ASN A 73 7.28 2.99 6.68
CA ASN A 73 7.49 4.11 5.77
C ASN A 73 7.40 3.68 4.30
N PRO A 74 7.26 4.63 3.35
CA PRO A 74 7.16 4.32 1.92
C PRO A 74 8.31 3.45 1.40
N HIS A 75 7.99 2.60 0.41
CA HIS A 75 8.95 1.81 -0.38
C HIS A 75 9.65 0.66 0.35
N ILE A 76 9.25 0.31 1.56
CA ILE A 76 9.80 -0.82 2.30
C ILE A 76 9.03 -2.09 1.94
N LEU A 77 9.76 -3.14 1.54
CA LEU A 77 9.19 -4.44 1.18
C LEU A 77 8.72 -5.16 2.45
N HIS A 78 7.44 -5.51 2.51
CA HIS A 78 6.87 -6.19 3.66
C HIS A 78 5.70 -7.09 3.27
N THR A 79 5.32 -7.97 4.19
CA THR A 79 4.10 -8.80 4.15
C THR A 79 3.78 -9.31 5.54
N GLU A 80 2.56 -9.79 5.72
CA GLU A 80 2.11 -10.42 6.95
C GLU A 80 1.75 -11.90 6.74
N LEU A 81 1.83 -12.69 7.79
CA LEU A 81 1.52 -14.12 7.83
C LEU A 81 0.64 -14.40 9.04
N SER A 82 -0.52 -15.00 8.83
CA SER A 82 -1.36 -15.45 9.94
C SER A 82 -0.83 -16.76 10.50
N LYS A 83 -0.72 -16.86 11.83
CA LYS A 83 -0.31 -18.09 12.52
C LYS A 83 -1.22 -18.40 13.71
N GLY A 84 -1.98 -19.47 13.60
CA GLY A 84 -2.80 -19.97 14.70
C GLY A 84 -4.28 -19.62 14.63
N THR A 85 -4.96 -19.83 15.76
CA THR A 85 -6.40 -19.57 15.95
C THR A 85 -6.59 -18.69 17.17
N PRO A 86 -7.33 -17.56 17.10
CA PRO A 86 -8.02 -17.05 15.91
C PRO A 86 -7.04 -16.54 14.84
N PRO A 87 -7.48 -16.47 13.57
CA PRO A 87 -6.66 -15.94 12.49
C PRO A 87 -6.35 -14.45 12.70
N LEU A 88 -5.27 -14.00 12.05
CA LEU A 88 -4.84 -12.60 12.11
C LEU A 88 -5.93 -11.70 11.51
N SER A 89 -6.37 -10.71 12.28
CA SER A 89 -7.30 -9.67 11.87
C SER A 89 -6.68 -8.30 12.17
N TYR A 90 -6.71 -7.40 11.18
CA TYR A 90 -5.99 -6.14 11.28
C TYR A 90 -6.68 -4.99 10.52
N PHE A 91 -6.31 -3.77 10.88
CA PHE A 91 -6.57 -2.56 10.11
C PHE A 91 -5.29 -2.11 9.44
N THR A 92 -5.39 -1.63 8.19
CA THR A 92 -4.34 -0.82 7.57
C THR A 92 -4.86 0.56 7.22
N VAL A 93 -4.03 1.58 7.37
CA VAL A 93 -4.30 2.95 6.96
C VAL A 93 -3.09 3.49 6.22
N GLY A 94 -3.25 3.82 4.95
CA GLY A 94 -2.25 4.46 4.11
C GLY A 94 -2.26 5.98 4.28
N VAL A 95 -1.10 6.54 4.60
CA VAL A 95 -0.91 7.98 4.86
C VAL A 95 0.16 8.54 3.95
N ASP A 96 -0.19 9.53 3.13
CA ASP A 96 0.76 10.28 2.31
C ASP A 96 1.05 11.66 2.94
N GLY A 97 2.03 12.38 2.38
CA GLY A 97 2.45 13.71 2.83
C GLY A 97 3.44 13.69 3.99
N ILE A 98 3.48 12.64 4.78
CA ILE A 98 4.38 12.50 5.95
C ILE A 98 5.05 11.14 6.00
N CYS A 99 6.25 11.11 6.60
CA CYS A 99 6.96 9.91 7.03
C CYS A 99 7.21 9.94 8.54
N PHE A 100 7.49 8.79 9.11
CA PHE A 100 7.81 8.62 10.52
C PHE A 100 9.31 8.41 10.68
N SER A 101 10.00 9.35 11.30
CA SER A 101 11.43 9.24 11.62
C SER A 101 11.58 8.69 13.03
N PHE A 102 12.19 7.52 13.15
CA PHE A 102 12.46 6.83 14.40
C PHE A 102 13.90 7.13 14.89
N ASP A 103 14.14 7.05 16.20
CA ASP A 103 15.43 7.42 16.81
C ASP A 103 16.59 6.49 16.37
N ASP A 104 16.26 5.24 15.96
CA ASP A 104 17.24 4.25 15.49
C ASP A 104 17.46 4.28 13.97
N HIS A 105 16.97 5.32 13.28
CA HIS A 105 17.06 5.50 11.83
C HIS A 105 16.47 4.36 10.99
N ARG A 106 15.62 3.52 11.55
CA ARG A 106 14.89 2.51 10.80
C ARG A 106 13.75 3.16 10.01
N GLU A 107 13.34 2.49 8.95
CA GLU A 107 12.20 2.90 8.12
C GLU A 107 10.88 2.25 8.56
N PHE A 108 10.91 1.51 9.66
CA PHE A 108 9.74 0.89 10.26
C PHE A 108 9.93 0.71 11.77
N GLN A 109 8.81 0.64 12.50
CA GLN A 109 8.84 0.38 13.93
C GLN A 109 7.58 -0.35 14.37
N LYS A 110 7.75 -1.27 15.34
CA LYS A 110 6.65 -1.95 16.01
C LYS A 110 6.45 -1.39 17.41
N PHE A 111 5.19 -1.11 17.76
CA PHE A 111 4.77 -0.64 19.07
C PHE A 111 3.71 -1.57 19.65
N ASN A 112 3.67 -1.75 20.97
CA ASN A 112 2.57 -2.43 21.64
C ASN A 112 1.63 -1.40 22.30
N CYS A 113 0.39 -1.37 21.82
CA CYS A 113 -0.60 -0.36 22.19
C CYS A 113 -1.63 -0.83 23.25
N ARG A 114 -1.37 -1.96 23.92
CA ARG A 114 -2.32 -2.61 24.84
C ARG A 114 -2.90 -1.66 25.89
N GLN A 115 -2.11 -0.75 26.44
CA GLN A 115 -2.56 0.19 27.48
C GLN A 115 -3.53 1.26 26.96
N LYS A 116 -3.53 1.57 25.68
CA LYS A 116 -4.32 2.63 25.05
C LYS A 116 -5.22 2.09 23.89
N LYS A 117 -5.46 0.79 23.89
CA LYS A 117 -6.19 0.11 22.82
C LYS A 117 -7.60 0.64 22.57
N ALA A 118 -8.30 1.06 23.63
CA ALA A 118 -9.68 1.53 23.50
C ALA A 118 -9.79 2.78 22.62
N ASP A 119 -8.88 3.73 22.80
CA ASP A 119 -8.84 4.97 22.03
C ASP A 119 -8.50 4.67 20.56
N LEU A 120 -7.48 3.83 20.30
CA LEU A 120 -7.08 3.46 18.94
C LEU A 120 -8.19 2.70 18.20
N LEU A 121 -8.76 1.67 18.83
CA LEU A 121 -9.85 0.89 18.25
C LEU A 121 -11.06 1.76 17.91
N PHE A 122 -11.41 2.70 18.80
CA PHE A 122 -12.50 3.62 18.55
C PHE A 122 -12.27 4.45 17.29
N TYR A 123 -11.10 5.10 17.17
CA TYR A 123 -10.83 5.96 16.00
C TYR A 123 -10.59 5.17 14.72
N PHE A 124 -9.93 4.02 14.77
CA PHE A 124 -9.85 3.14 13.58
C PHE A 124 -11.24 2.70 13.13
N SER A 125 -12.07 2.18 14.04
CA SER A 125 -13.42 1.73 13.70
C SER A 125 -14.31 2.85 13.19
N SER A 126 -14.20 4.05 13.76
CA SER A 126 -14.96 5.22 13.31
C SER A 126 -14.51 5.69 11.92
N LEU A 127 -13.20 5.68 11.64
CA LEU A 127 -12.66 5.99 10.32
C LEU A 127 -13.21 5.03 9.25
N PHE A 128 -13.23 3.72 9.56
CA PHE A 128 -13.80 2.73 8.66
C PHE A 128 -15.29 2.90 8.46
N HIS A 129 -16.03 3.23 9.51
CA HIS A 129 -17.46 3.49 9.42
C HIS A 129 -17.75 4.69 8.48
N GLU A 130 -17.00 5.78 8.60
CA GLU A 130 -17.15 6.94 7.71
C GLU A 130 -16.83 6.60 6.25
N LEU A 131 -15.75 5.84 6.02
CA LEU A 131 -15.36 5.40 4.66
C LEU A 131 -16.38 4.43 4.04
N ASP A 132 -17.06 3.63 4.84
CA ASP A 132 -18.08 2.66 4.39
C ASP A 132 -19.40 3.36 4.10
N THR A 133 -19.83 4.28 4.96
CA THR A 133 -21.11 4.99 4.82
C THR A 133 -21.07 6.14 3.84
N GLN A 134 -19.94 6.81 3.67
CA GLN A 134 -19.71 7.95 2.78
C GLN A 134 -20.82 9.02 2.85
N SER A 135 -21.25 9.36 4.08
CA SER A 135 -22.22 10.41 4.30
C SER A 135 -21.65 11.79 3.91
N GLU A 136 -22.49 12.80 3.72
CA GLU A 136 -22.04 14.15 3.37
C GLU A 136 -21.00 14.66 4.37
N GLY A 137 -19.83 15.10 3.85
CA GLY A 137 -18.70 15.58 4.66
C GLY A 137 -17.78 14.47 5.21
N TYR A 138 -17.94 13.21 4.83
CA TYR A 138 -17.11 12.10 5.32
C TYR A 138 -15.61 12.30 5.08
N GLU A 139 -15.20 12.93 3.98
CA GLU A 139 -13.79 13.20 3.68
C GLU A 139 -13.15 14.11 4.73
N GLU A 140 -13.85 15.16 5.14
CA GLU A 140 -13.37 16.09 6.18
C GLU A 140 -13.33 15.42 7.56
N ILE A 141 -14.31 14.57 7.87
CA ILE A 141 -14.33 13.77 9.10
C ILE A 141 -13.14 12.80 9.09
N CYS A 142 -12.91 12.06 8.01
CA CYS A 142 -11.78 11.14 7.88
C CYS A 142 -10.43 11.85 8.04
N LYS A 143 -10.26 13.04 7.46
CA LYS A 143 -9.06 13.86 7.62
C LYS A 143 -8.82 14.23 9.08
N HIS A 144 -9.85 14.67 9.79
CA HIS A 144 -9.73 15.00 11.22
C HIS A 144 -9.46 13.77 12.08
N MET A 145 -10.08 12.63 11.77
CA MET A 145 -9.83 11.36 12.47
C MET A 145 -8.39 10.89 12.26
N LEU A 146 -7.82 11.03 11.06
CA LEU A 146 -6.41 10.74 10.80
C LEU A 146 -5.49 11.60 11.65
N ALA A 147 -5.74 12.89 11.74
CA ALA A 147 -4.97 13.82 12.59
C ALA A 147 -5.02 13.43 14.06
N ILE A 148 -6.20 13.01 14.55
CA ILE A 148 -6.37 12.50 15.92
C ILE A 148 -5.59 11.21 16.11
N LEU A 149 -5.68 10.25 15.17
CA LEU A 149 -4.95 8.98 15.23
C LEU A 149 -3.44 9.22 15.32
N ILE A 150 -2.87 10.05 14.46
CA ILE A 150 -1.44 10.39 14.47
C ILE A 150 -1.04 11.00 15.81
N THR A 151 -1.87 11.91 16.35
CA THR A 151 -1.63 12.54 17.64
C THR A 151 -1.69 11.54 18.81
N LEU A 152 -2.63 10.60 18.78
CA LEU A 152 -2.73 9.51 19.75
C LEU A 152 -1.52 8.59 19.67
N LEU A 153 -1.07 8.23 18.45
CA LEU A 153 0.12 7.42 18.26
C LEU A 153 1.36 8.06 18.89
N ARG A 154 1.58 9.36 18.70
CA ARG A 154 2.68 10.09 19.37
C ARG A 154 2.62 9.99 20.90
N ARG A 155 1.43 10.09 21.49
CA ARG A 155 1.23 9.98 22.95
C ARG A 155 1.45 8.56 23.47
N ILE A 156 1.05 7.54 22.69
CA ILE A 156 1.15 6.14 23.08
C ILE A 156 2.58 5.64 23.00
N THR A 157 3.34 6.14 22.04
CA THR A 157 4.74 5.76 21.82
C THR A 157 5.74 6.63 22.57
N ASP A 158 5.27 7.47 23.51
CA ASP A 158 6.09 8.43 24.24
C ASP A 158 6.98 9.30 23.32
N SER A 159 6.40 9.73 22.18
CA SER A 159 7.11 10.44 21.12
C SER A 159 8.28 9.66 20.52
N GLY A 160 8.20 8.33 20.46
CA GLY A 160 9.20 7.44 19.86
C GLY A 160 9.38 7.61 18.34
N PHE A 161 8.75 8.64 17.75
CA PHE A 161 8.95 9.07 16.38
C PHE A 161 8.74 10.58 16.21
N ARG A 162 9.30 11.12 15.15
CA ARG A 162 9.03 12.48 14.66
C ARG A 162 8.35 12.38 13.30
N LEU A 163 7.43 13.29 13.02
CA LEU A 163 6.89 13.44 11.68
C LEU A 163 7.85 14.27 10.84
N VAL A 164 8.11 13.81 9.63
CA VAL A 164 8.87 14.55 8.62
C VAL A 164 8.05 14.56 7.33
N PRO A 165 8.16 15.61 6.48
CA PRO A 165 7.48 15.61 5.19
C PRO A 165 7.90 14.38 4.38
N SER A 166 6.95 13.72 3.72
CA SER A 166 7.30 12.67 2.77
C SER A 166 8.01 13.31 1.58
N GLN A 167 9.05 12.64 1.11
CA GLN A 167 9.70 13.08 -0.11
C GLN A 167 8.80 12.68 -1.27
N HIS A 168 8.10 13.65 -1.86
CA HIS A 168 7.35 13.39 -3.08
C HIS A 168 8.30 13.06 -4.24
N PRO A 169 7.88 12.20 -5.18
CA PRO A 169 8.65 11.97 -6.39
C PRO A 169 8.86 13.30 -7.13
N SER A 170 10.01 13.46 -7.73
CA SER A 170 10.24 14.63 -8.59
C SER A 170 9.13 14.73 -9.64
N LYS A 171 8.87 15.97 -10.13
CA LYS A 171 7.84 16.19 -11.17
C LYS A 171 8.09 15.30 -12.39
N GLU A 172 9.36 15.06 -12.71
CA GLU A 172 9.81 14.22 -13.80
C GLU A 172 9.46 12.74 -13.54
N CYS A 173 9.77 12.20 -12.35
CA CYS A 173 9.41 10.82 -11.98
C CYS A 173 7.88 10.61 -11.98
N ALA A 174 7.12 11.57 -11.45
CA ALA A 174 5.66 11.52 -11.47
C ALA A 174 5.11 11.60 -12.91
N ALA A 175 5.72 12.40 -13.79
CA ALA A 175 5.36 12.48 -15.21
C ALA A 175 5.66 11.15 -15.93
N ILE A 176 6.82 10.55 -15.67
CA ILE A 176 7.20 9.24 -16.23
C ILE A 176 6.23 8.16 -15.79
N LYS A 177 5.83 8.13 -14.52
CA LYS A 177 4.82 7.16 -14.05
C LYS A 177 3.51 7.31 -14.82
N ARG A 178 2.96 8.52 -14.93
CA ARG A 178 1.73 8.78 -15.72
C ARG A 178 1.88 8.38 -17.19
N TYR A 179 3.05 8.64 -17.78
CA TYR A 179 3.34 8.24 -19.15
C TYR A 179 3.30 6.71 -19.30
N LEU A 180 3.93 5.97 -18.38
CA LEU A 180 3.91 4.50 -18.37
C LEU A 180 2.50 3.94 -18.18
N ASP A 181 1.69 4.56 -17.32
CA ASP A 181 0.30 4.16 -17.08
C ASP A 181 -0.58 4.34 -18.33
N ALA A 182 -0.35 5.41 -19.09
CA ALA A 182 -1.14 5.75 -20.28
C ALA A 182 -0.67 5.01 -21.54
N ASN A 183 0.62 4.73 -21.68
CA ASN A 183 1.23 4.24 -22.92
C ASN A 183 1.86 2.83 -22.76
N TYR A 184 1.38 2.04 -21.82
CA TYR A 184 1.97 0.73 -21.49
C TYR A 184 2.09 -0.23 -22.68
N SER A 185 1.24 -0.10 -23.69
CA SER A 185 1.24 -0.94 -24.89
C SER A 185 2.33 -0.57 -25.92
N GLU A 186 2.98 0.58 -25.78
CA GLU A 186 4.02 1.05 -26.67
C GLU A 186 5.38 0.41 -26.37
N ASP A 187 6.30 0.46 -27.37
CA ASP A 187 7.69 0.00 -27.17
C ASP A 187 8.48 1.06 -26.38
N ILE A 188 8.40 0.97 -25.07
CA ILE A 188 9.02 1.90 -24.12
C ILE A 188 10.32 1.30 -23.59
N THR A 189 11.40 2.06 -23.76
CA THR A 189 12.72 1.73 -23.22
C THR A 189 13.16 2.75 -22.18
N LEU A 190 14.17 2.41 -21.37
CA LEU A 190 14.75 3.36 -20.43
C LEU A 190 15.37 4.57 -21.17
N ASN A 191 15.84 4.40 -22.41
CA ASN A 191 16.31 5.51 -23.23
C ASN A 191 15.17 6.46 -23.60
N THR A 192 14.01 5.94 -24.00
CA THR A 192 12.80 6.74 -24.29
C THR A 192 12.39 7.57 -23.08
N LEU A 193 12.34 6.93 -21.90
CA LEU A 193 11.98 7.60 -20.64
C LEU A 193 13.00 8.67 -20.25
N SER A 194 14.28 8.41 -20.45
CA SER A 194 15.37 9.37 -20.21
C SER A 194 15.25 10.61 -21.10
N GLN A 195 14.90 10.44 -22.39
CA GLN A 195 14.66 11.55 -23.30
C GLN A 195 13.44 12.39 -22.91
N LEU A 196 12.34 11.71 -22.54
CA LEU A 196 11.09 12.38 -22.12
C LEU A 196 11.25 13.18 -20.83
N SER A 197 12.04 12.69 -19.89
CA SER A 197 12.25 13.33 -18.60
C SER A 197 13.42 14.34 -18.62
N HIS A 198 14.22 14.38 -19.68
CA HIS A 198 15.50 15.11 -19.74
C HIS A 198 16.50 14.71 -18.62
N LEU A 199 16.31 13.54 -18.00
CA LEU A 199 17.17 13.02 -16.97
C LEU A 199 18.10 11.93 -17.52
N ASN A 200 19.30 11.84 -16.95
CA ASN A 200 20.17 10.69 -17.21
C ASN A 200 19.45 9.39 -16.78
N LYS A 201 19.53 8.33 -17.60
CA LYS A 201 18.83 7.06 -17.35
C LYS A 201 19.17 6.37 -16.03
N TYR A 202 20.41 6.51 -15.55
CA TYR A 202 20.80 5.96 -14.25
C TYR A 202 20.15 6.74 -13.11
N TYR A 203 20.16 8.07 -13.20
CA TYR A 203 19.52 8.95 -12.22
C TYR A 203 18.02 8.74 -12.23
N LEU A 204 17.37 8.72 -13.40
CA LEU A 204 15.95 8.42 -13.52
C LEU A 204 15.59 7.08 -12.89
N SER A 205 16.33 6.02 -13.22
CA SER A 205 16.08 4.68 -12.68
C SER A 205 16.25 4.65 -11.16
N HIS A 206 17.28 5.31 -10.63
CA HIS A 206 17.52 5.41 -9.20
C HIS A 206 16.40 6.19 -8.49
N GLU A 207 16.08 7.39 -8.95
CA GLU A 207 15.03 8.22 -8.36
C GLU A 207 13.65 7.56 -8.46
N PHE A 208 13.31 6.99 -9.62
CA PHE A 208 12.04 6.28 -9.80
C PHE A 208 11.95 5.06 -8.85
N THR A 209 13.04 4.29 -8.72
CA THR A 209 13.07 3.14 -7.79
C THR A 209 12.97 3.59 -6.34
N LYS A 210 13.64 4.69 -5.98
CA LYS A 210 13.56 5.28 -4.64
C LYS A 210 12.13 5.65 -4.23
N TYR A 211 11.31 6.17 -5.18
CA TYR A 211 9.96 6.64 -4.89
C TYR A 211 8.85 5.62 -5.15
N TYR A 212 9.06 4.68 -6.08
CA TYR A 212 8.03 3.70 -6.46
C TYR A 212 8.40 2.26 -6.10
N GLY A 213 9.54 2.04 -5.43
CA GLY A 213 10.00 0.73 -4.97
C GLY A 213 10.50 -0.21 -6.06
N ILE A 214 10.24 0.09 -7.33
CA ILE A 214 10.64 -0.73 -8.49
C ILE A 214 11.16 0.14 -9.63
N SER A 215 12.01 -0.44 -10.50
CA SER A 215 12.54 0.31 -11.64
C SER A 215 11.43 0.65 -12.66
N PRO A 216 11.59 1.72 -13.47
CA PRO A 216 10.58 2.12 -14.47
C PRO A 216 10.16 1.00 -15.39
N ILE A 217 11.09 0.17 -15.87
CA ILE A 217 10.80 -0.94 -16.78
C ILE A 217 10.08 -2.09 -16.06
N ASN A 218 10.41 -2.37 -14.79
CA ASN A 218 9.67 -3.35 -14.00
C ASN A 218 8.25 -2.86 -13.70
N TYR A 219 8.06 -1.55 -13.42
CA TYR A 219 6.76 -0.92 -13.29
C TYR A 219 5.91 -1.08 -14.56
N LEU A 220 6.50 -0.79 -15.74
CA LEU A 220 5.85 -1.00 -17.03
C LEU A 220 5.38 -2.45 -17.20
N ASN A 221 6.27 -3.40 -16.92
CA ASN A 221 5.93 -4.82 -17.04
C ASN A 221 4.83 -5.24 -16.07
N GLN A 222 4.84 -4.74 -14.85
CA GLN A 222 3.76 -5.00 -13.88
C GLN A 222 2.43 -4.43 -14.38
N ARG A 223 2.41 -3.18 -14.88
CA ARG A 223 1.20 -2.57 -15.46
C ARG A 223 0.65 -3.39 -16.63
N ARG A 224 1.54 -3.86 -17.53
CA ARG A 224 1.17 -4.76 -18.64
C ARG A 224 0.54 -6.06 -18.14
N ILE A 225 1.10 -6.67 -17.10
CA ILE A 225 0.57 -7.89 -16.50
C ILE A 225 -0.82 -7.65 -15.88
N ASP A 226 -1.05 -6.52 -15.24
CA ASP A 226 -2.36 -6.21 -14.67
C ASP A 226 -3.43 -6.09 -15.76
N VAL A 227 -3.13 -5.43 -16.87
CA VAL A 227 -4.02 -5.39 -18.04
C VAL A 227 -4.18 -6.78 -18.69
N CYS A 228 -3.10 -7.60 -18.72
CA CYS A 228 -3.23 -8.99 -19.16
C CYS A 228 -4.24 -9.78 -18.33
N LYS A 229 -4.24 -9.62 -17.00
CA LYS A 229 -5.24 -10.27 -16.12
C LYS A 229 -6.66 -9.86 -16.49
N GLU A 230 -6.89 -8.55 -16.65
CA GLU A 230 -8.20 -8.00 -17.05
C GLU A 230 -8.68 -8.61 -18.39
N LEU A 231 -7.79 -8.70 -19.37
CA LEU A 231 -8.12 -9.30 -20.67
C LEU A 231 -8.34 -10.82 -20.59
N LEU A 232 -7.56 -11.52 -19.76
CA LEU A 232 -7.74 -12.97 -19.54
C LEU A 232 -9.07 -13.30 -18.87
N GLU A 233 -9.57 -12.43 -18.00
CA GLU A 233 -10.83 -12.57 -17.28
C GLU A 233 -12.06 -12.21 -18.13
N ASN A 234 -11.92 -11.16 -18.98
CA ASN A 234 -13.07 -10.52 -19.62
C ASN A 234 -13.10 -10.67 -21.14
N SER A 235 -12.17 -11.40 -21.74
CA SER A 235 -12.12 -11.62 -23.18
C SER A 235 -11.75 -13.07 -23.56
N ASP A 236 -12.00 -13.40 -24.84
CA ASP A 236 -11.59 -14.67 -25.45
C ASP A 236 -10.36 -14.54 -26.37
N TYR A 237 -9.65 -13.40 -26.31
CA TYR A 237 -8.44 -13.21 -27.10
C TYR A 237 -7.40 -14.31 -26.84
N ASP A 238 -6.69 -14.72 -27.87
CA ASP A 238 -5.57 -15.64 -27.70
C ASP A 238 -4.44 -14.99 -26.89
N ILE A 239 -3.63 -15.82 -26.21
CA ILE A 239 -2.51 -15.31 -25.39
C ILE A 239 -1.51 -14.54 -26.27
N SER A 240 -1.38 -14.89 -27.55
CA SER A 240 -0.57 -14.14 -28.51
C SER A 240 -1.12 -12.73 -28.74
N ASP A 241 -2.44 -12.61 -28.93
CA ASP A 241 -3.11 -11.33 -29.15
C ASP A 241 -3.01 -10.44 -27.88
N ILE A 242 -3.22 -11.04 -26.70
CA ILE A 242 -3.03 -10.35 -25.44
C ILE A 242 -1.60 -9.82 -25.29
N ALA A 243 -0.58 -10.60 -25.71
CA ALA A 243 0.80 -10.14 -25.67
C ALA A 243 0.98 -8.86 -26.52
N HIS A 244 0.43 -8.83 -27.73
CA HIS A 244 0.48 -7.67 -28.61
C HIS A 244 -0.31 -6.48 -28.04
N LEU A 245 -1.53 -6.70 -27.60
CA LEU A 245 -2.40 -5.65 -27.04
C LEU A 245 -1.80 -5.01 -25.79
N THR A 246 -1.02 -5.73 -25.02
CA THR A 246 -0.38 -5.26 -23.80
C THR A 246 1.08 -4.81 -23.98
N GLY A 247 1.58 -4.80 -25.22
CA GLY A 247 2.91 -4.27 -25.55
C GLY A 247 4.08 -5.21 -25.23
N PHE A 248 3.83 -6.53 -25.02
CA PHE A 248 4.91 -7.49 -24.94
C PHE A 248 5.43 -7.82 -26.35
N SER A 249 6.75 -7.86 -26.51
CA SER A 249 7.41 -8.14 -27.80
C SER A 249 7.13 -9.55 -28.33
N SER A 250 6.67 -10.48 -27.49
CA SER A 250 6.30 -11.84 -27.87
C SER A 250 5.44 -12.52 -26.82
N GLN A 251 4.67 -13.53 -27.22
CA GLN A 251 3.94 -14.42 -26.32
C GLN A 251 4.86 -15.12 -25.31
N SER A 252 6.08 -15.47 -25.73
CA SER A 252 7.07 -16.12 -24.86
C SER A 252 7.51 -15.19 -23.74
N TYR A 253 7.73 -13.92 -24.04
CA TYR A 253 8.12 -12.93 -23.04
C TYR A 253 6.96 -12.60 -22.09
N LEU A 254 5.72 -12.48 -22.60
CA LEU A 254 4.54 -12.42 -21.76
C LEU A 254 4.47 -13.61 -20.80
N SER A 255 4.60 -14.84 -21.31
CA SER A 255 4.47 -16.06 -20.50
C SER A 255 5.49 -16.12 -19.37
N GLN A 256 6.74 -15.74 -19.63
CA GLN A 256 7.80 -15.67 -18.63
C GLN A 256 7.49 -14.58 -17.57
N SER A 257 7.10 -13.38 -18.01
CA SER A 257 6.76 -12.27 -17.15
C SER A 257 5.54 -12.62 -16.30
N PHE A 258 4.47 -13.15 -16.90
CA PHE A 258 3.26 -13.53 -16.19
C PHE A 258 3.54 -14.57 -15.10
N ARG A 259 4.37 -15.59 -15.40
CA ARG A 259 4.76 -16.57 -14.38
C ARG A 259 5.58 -15.97 -13.27
N ARG A 260 6.45 -15.00 -13.59
CA ARG A 260 7.28 -14.29 -12.60
C ARG A 260 6.44 -13.42 -11.63
N TYR A 261 5.42 -12.73 -12.16
CA TYR A 261 4.60 -11.79 -11.37
C TYR A 261 3.40 -12.47 -10.70
N CYS A 262 2.85 -13.54 -11.27
CA CYS A 262 1.61 -14.18 -10.81
C CYS A 262 1.83 -15.60 -10.25
N ASN A 263 3.04 -16.11 -10.23
CA ASN A 263 3.38 -17.48 -9.82
C ASN A 263 2.56 -18.60 -10.51
N THR A 264 1.86 -18.28 -11.61
CA THR A 264 1.05 -19.21 -12.41
C THR A 264 1.17 -18.88 -13.88
N THR A 265 0.65 -19.74 -14.76
CA THR A 265 0.63 -19.44 -16.21
C THR A 265 -0.62 -18.65 -16.59
N ALA A 266 -0.54 -17.80 -17.63
CA ALA A 266 -1.69 -17.08 -18.16
C ALA A 266 -2.87 -17.99 -18.51
N GLY A 267 -2.61 -19.18 -19.07
CA GLY A 267 -3.64 -20.17 -19.38
C GLY A 267 -4.31 -20.79 -18.15
N SER A 268 -3.55 -21.03 -17.07
CA SER A 268 -4.11 -21.52 -15.80
C SER A 268 -4.94 -20.42 -15.14
N TYR A 269 -4.42 -19.20 -15.08
CA TYR A 269 -5.12 -18.03 -14.55
C TYR A 269 -6.49 -17.83 -15.23
N ARG A 270 -6.55 -17.85 -16.57
CA ARG A 270 -7.80 -17.76 -17.33
C ARG A 270 -8.81 -18.84 -16.94
N ARG A 271 -8.35 -20.09 -16.82
CA ARG A 271 -9.24 -21.22 -16.46
C ARG A 271 -9.86 -21.03 -15.08
N GLU A 272 -9.05 -20.61 -14.13
CA GLU A 272 -9.50 -20.35 -12.75
C GLU A 272 -10.49 -19.17 -12.68
N ALA A 273 -10.18 -18.06 -13.36
CA ALA A 273 -11.05 -16.90 -13.44
C ALA A 273 -12.43 -17.24 -14.05
N LYS A 274 -12.44 -17.98 -15.18
CA LYS A 274 -13.68 -18.43 -15.82
C LYS A 274 -14.47 -19.43 -14.95
N LYS A 275 -13.81 -20.23 -14.13
CA LYS A 275 -14.49 -21.14 -13.20
C LYS A 275 -15.18 -20.37 -12.09
N LYS A 276 -14.46 -19.41 -11.45
CA LYS A 276 -15.04 -18.55 -10.39
C LYS A 276 -16.25 -17.77 -10.89
N LYS A 277 -16.18 -17.19 -12.11
CA LYS A 277 -17.30 -16.43 -12.70
C LYS A 277 -18.54 -17.28 -12.91
N LYS A 278 -18.38 -18.52 -13.37
CA LYS A 278 -19.53 -19.47 -13.52
C LYS A 278 -20.15 -19.87 -12.18
N GLU A 279 -19.36 -19.99 -11.13
CA GLU A 279 -19.85 -20.31 -9.79
C GLU A 279 -20.63 -19.14 -9.19
N THR A 280 -20.23 -17.90 -9.47
CA THR A 280 -20.91 -16.66 -9.02
C THR A 280 -22.21 -16.42 -9.79
N ASP A 281 -22.26 -16.71 -11.10
CA ASP A 281 -23.45 -16.55 -11.95
C ASP A 281 -24.52 -17.66 -11.71
N SER A 282 -24.17 -18.67 -10.91
CA SER A 282 -25.05 -19.81 -10.61
C SER A 282 -25.72 -19.71 -9.22
N LEU A 283 -25.46 -18.63 -8.49
CA LEU A 283 -26.02 -18.29 -7.17
C LEU A 283 -27.04 -17.14 -7.29
#